data_050b4d3c50e0a1739dd0f3a1325b96fa
#
_entry.id   050b4d3c50e0a1739dd0f3a1325b96fa
#
_cell.length_a   1.000
_cell.length_b   1.000
_cell.length_c   1.000
_cell.angle_alpha   90.00
_cell.angle_beta   90.00
_cell.angle_gamma   90.00
#
_symmetry.space_group_name_H-M   'P 1'
#
loop_
_entity.id
_entity.type
_entity.pdbx_description
1 polymer ?
#
loop_
_entity_poly.entity_id
_entity_poly.type
_entity_poly.pdbx_seq_one_letter_code
_entity_poly.pdbx_strand_id
1 'polypeptide(L)'
;MKIKTQEISLPLLVEKEICLFVKRLDLIHPIISGNKWYKLKYNLLEAKEKGYKTLLTFGGAYSNHITATACAAKENGFKSIGIIRGEEQLSLNPTLSFARKNGMELHYVSRSDYRLKHTSNFINILKEKFGDFYLVPEGGTNDLAIKGTAEILDKTDKQDYICCAVG
;
A
#
# COMPACT_ATOMS: atom_id res chain seq x y z
N MET A 1 -12.20 -9.05 10.78
CA MET A 1 -12.88 -9.33 9.47
C MET A 1 -12.45 -10.72 9.03
N LYS A 2 -13.39 -11.60 8.68
CA LYS A 2 -13.05 -12.96 8.23
C LYS A 2 -12.72 -12.94 6.74
N ILE A 3 -11.48 -13.33 6.38
CA ILE A 3 -11.04 -13.42 4.99
C ILE A 3 -11.60 -14.69 4.39
N LYS A 4 -12.16 -14.60 3.18
CA LYS A 4 -12.64 -15.77 2.44
C LYS A 4 -11.44 -16.62 2.01
N THR A 5 -11.46 -17.91 2.34
CA THR A 5 -10.55 -18.92 1.80
C THR A 5 -11.30 -19.70 0.72
N GLN A 6 -10.68 -19.88 -0.42
CA GLN A 6 -11.24 -20.57 -1.59
C GLN A 6 -10.35 -21.74 -1.96
N GLU A 7 -10.93 -22.91 -2.06
CA GLU A 7 -10.25 -24.09 -2.60
C GLU A 7 -10.12 -23.98 -4.12
N ILE A 8 -8.97 -24.38 -4.64
CA ILE A 8 -8.66 -24.42 -6.07
C ILE A 8 -8.51 -25.90 -6.46
N SER A 9 -9.37 -26.35 -7.35
CA SER A 9 -9.32 -27.70 -7.89
C SER A 9 -8.73 -27.67 -9.30
N LEU A 10 -7.65 -28.41 -9.51
CA LEU A 10 -7.01 -28.65 -10.81
C LEU A 10 -6.72 -30.13 -10.95
N PRO A 11 -6.82 -30.74 -12.18
CA PRO A 11 -6.56 -32.18 -12.37
C PRO A 11 -5.22 -32.61 -11.79
N LEU A 12 -4.16 -31.83 -11.97
CA LEU A 12 -2.83 -32.14 -11.43
C LEU A 12 -2.81 -32.16 -9.89
N LEU A 13 -3.54 -31.30 -9.23
CA LEU A 13 -3.61 -31.28 -7.77
C LEU A 13 -4.32 -32.50 -7.23
N VAL A 14 -5.40 -32.94 -7.92
CA VAL A 14 -6.13 -34.16 -7.58
C VAL A 14 -5.24 -35.39 -7.79
N GLU A 15 -4.51 -35.48 -8.91
CA GLU A 15 -3.55 -36.55 -9.19
C GLU A 15 -2.45 -36.67 -8.12
N LYS A 16 -1.99 -35.51 -7.60
CA LYS A 16 -0.92 -35.43 -6.59
C LYS A 16 -1.43 -35.43 -5.15
N GLU A 17 -2.73 -35.57 -4.94
CA GLU A 17 -3.36 -35.54 -3.60
C GLU A 17 -3.04 -34.26 -2.83
N ILE A 18 -2.94 -33.11 -3.54
CA ILE A 18 -2.64 -31.79 -2.95
C ILE A 18 -3.91 -30.96 -2.85
N CYS A 19 -4.20 -30.45 -1.66
CA CYS A 19 -5.24 -29.45 -1.43
C CYS A 19 -4.63 -28.05 -1.53
N LEU A 20 -5.08 -27.26 -2.49
CA LEU A 20 -4.64 -25.86 -2.67
C LEU A 20 -5.75 -24.89 -2.25
N PHE A 21 -5.43 -23.97 -1.36
CA PHE A 21 -6.33 -22.92 -0.92
C PHE A 21 -5.75 -21.54 -1.22
N VAL A 22 -6.62 -20.62 -1.65
CA VAL A 22 -6.28 -19.21 -1.83
C VAL A 22 -7.00 -18.38 -0.78
N LYS A 23 -6.24 -17.66 0.04
CA LYS A 23 -6.77 -16.67 0.96
C LYS A 23 -7.03 -15.37 0.18
N ARG A 24 -8.30 -15.07 -0.06
CA ARG A 24 -8.78 -14.04 -1.00
C ARG A 24 -8.64 -12.64 -0.41
N LEU A 25 -7.39 -12.16 -0.28
CA LEU A 25 -7.09 -10.80 0.19
C LEU A 25 -7.55 -9.72 -0.80
N ASP A 26 -7.73 -10.09 -2.06
CA ASP A 26 -8.26 -9.24 -3.13
C ASP A 26 -9.74 -8.86 -2.93
N LEU A 27 -10.49 -9.64 -2.14
CA LEU A 27 -11.90 -9.37 -1.84
C LEU A 27 -12.14 -8.50 -0.60
N ILE A 28 -11.08 -8.07 0.08
CA ILE A 28 -11.19 -7.25 1.30
C ILE A 28 -11.75 -5.87 0.99
N HIS A 29 -11.23 -5.27 -0.07
CA HIS A 29 -11.62 -3.94 -0.52
C HIS A 29 -11.34 -3.81 -2.04
N PRO A 30 -12.22 -3.14 -2.81
CA PRO A 30 -12.07 -3.09 -4.26
C PRO A 30 -10.79 -2.40 -4.74
N ILE A 31 -10.23 -1.49 -3.96
CA ILE A 31 -9.03 -0.71 -4.31
C ILE A 31 -7.87 -0.98 -3.34
N ILE A 32 -8.12 -0.87 -2.02
CA ILE A 32 -7.10 -1.10 -0.98
C ILE A 32 -7.01 -2.61 -0.73
N SER A 33 -6.64 -3.37 -1.75
CA SER A 33 -6.68 -4.82 -1.70
C SER A 33 -5.35 -5.46 -1.31
N GLY A 34 -5.39 -6.74 -1.01
CA GLY A 34 -4.21 -7.53 -0.72
C GLY A 34 -3.50 -7.05 0.56
N ASN A 35 -2.18 -7.10 0.52
CA ASN A 35 -1.35 -6.68 1.66
C ASN A 35 -1.44 -5.19 1.97
N LYS A 36 -1.92 -4.34 1.04
CA LYS A 36 -2.00 -2.89 1.24
C LYS A 36 -3.03 -2.52 2.30
N TRP A 37 -4.14 -3.25 2.39
CA TRP A 37 -5.12 -3.07 3.46
C TRP A 37 -4.46 -3.18 4.85
N TYR A 38 -3.71 -4.24 5.05
CA TYR A 38 -3.04 -4.52 6.32
C TYR A 38 -1.88 -3.56 6.60
N LYS A 39 -1.07 -3.26 5.58
CA LYS A 39 0.06 -2.32 5.72
C LYS A 39 -0.38 -0.90 6.05
N LEU A 40 -1.51 -0.45 5.52
CA LEU A 40 -2.03 0.89 5.77
C LEU A 40 -2.79 0.99 7.10
N LYS A 41 -3.40 -0.09 7.59
CA LYS A 41 -4.29 -0.10 8.77
C LYS A 41 -3.72 0.67 9.96
N TYR A 42 -2.58 0.27 10.46
CA TYR A 42 -1.98 0.88 11.65
C TYR A 42 -1.28 2.20 11.36
N ASN A 43 -0.80 2.41 10.14
CA ASN A 43 -0.29 3.71 9.71
C ASN A 43 -1.37 4.79 9.74
N LEU A 44 -2.59 4.48 9.28
CA LEU A 44 -3.73 5.39 9.31
C LEU A 44 -4.19 5.68 10.73
N LEU A 45 -4.22 4.66 11.60
CA LEU A 45 -4.56 4.83 13.01
C LEU A 45 -3.57 5.76 13.70
N GLU A 46 -2.27 5.51 13.56
CA GLU A 46 -1.23 6.34 14.15
C GLU A 46 -1.26 7.78 13.63
N ALA A 47 -1.44 7.96 12.31
CA ALA A 47 -1.57 9.29 11.72
C ALA A 47 -2.75 10.06 12.33
N LYS A 48 -3.89 9.39 12.55
CA LYS A 48 -5.08 9.97 13.17
C LYS A 48 -4.86 10.30 14.64
N GLU A 49 -4.28 9.39 15.41
CA GLU A 49 -3.96 9.56 16.83
C GLU A 49 -3.00 10.74 17.06
N LYS A 50 -2.00 10.89 16.18
CA LYS A 50 -1.04 12.00 16.20
C LYS A 50 -1.60 13.30 15.62
N GLY A 51 -2.84 13.34 15.16
CA GLY A 51 -3.53 14.53 14.68
C GLY A 51 -3.14 15.02 13.28
N TYR A 52 -2.35 14.24 12.53
CA TYR A 52 -1.99 14.58 11.16
C TYR A 52 -3.22 14.74 10.27
N LYS A 53 -3.15 15.66 9.32
CA LYS A 53 -4.20 15.90 8.33
C LYS A 53 -3.80 15.49 6.92
N THR A 54 -2.51 15.27 6.71
CA THR A 54 -1.93 14.96 5.41
C THR A 54 -1.08 13.69 5.51
N LEU A 55 -1.25 12.79 4.57
CA LEU A 55 -0.37 11.64 4.36
C LEU A 55 0.57 11.95 3.20
N LEU A 56 1.85 11.66 3.34
CA LEU A 56 2.80 11.71 2.24
C LEU A 56 3.38 10.31 2.02
N THR A 57 3.47 9.89 0.75
CA THR A 57 4.08 8.61 0.41
C THR A 57 4.88 8.67 -0.88
N PHE A 58 5.61 7.60 -1.16
CA PHE A 58 6.49 7.44 -2.30
C PHE A 58 6.04 6.28 -3.19
N GLY A 59 6.21 6.41 -4.51
CA GLY A 59 5.96 5.31 -5.44
C GLY A 59 6.35 5.60 -6.87
N GLY A 60 6.43 4.56 -7.68
CA GLY A 60 6.55 4.69 -9.13
C GLY A 60 5.18 4.95 -9.78
N ALA A 61 5.21 5.28 -11.08
CA ALA A 61 4.01 5.63 -11.85
C ALA A 61 2.94 4.53 -11.91
N TYR A 62 3.30 3.26 -11.74
CA TYR A 62 2.40 2.10 -11.75
C TYR A 62 2.25 1.45 -10.38
N SER A 63 2.50 2.20 -9.32
CA SER A 63 2.51 1.66 -7.96
C SER A 63 1.10 1.44 -7.41
N ASN A 64 0.74 0.19 -7.11
CA ASN A 64 -0.49 -0.14 -6.38
C ASN A 64 -0.52 0.50 -4.98
N HIS A 65 0.64 0.81 -4.40
CA HIS A 65 0.71 1.49 -3.12
C HIS A 65 0.22 2.95 -3.23
N ILE A 66 0.57 3.66 -4.30
CA ILE A 66 0.08 5.01 -4.58
C ILE A 66 -1.46 5.01 -4.66
N THR A 67 -2.03 4.09 -5.46
CA THR A 67 -3.48 3.94 -5.61
C THR A 67 -4.16 3.64 -4.28
N ALA A 68 -3.63 2.67 -3.53
CA ALA A 68 -4.17 2.27 -2.24
C ALA A 68 -4.10 3.40 -1.20
N THR A 69 -2.97 4.14 -1.15
CA THR A 69 -2.82 5.26 -0.20
C THR A 69 -3.74 6.43 -0.55
N ALA A 70 -3.92 6.75 -1.83
CA ALA A 70 -4.85 7.80 -2.27
C ALA A 70 -6.30 7.47 -1.86
N CYS A 71 -6.73 6.23 -2.11
CA CYS A 71 -8.07 5.76 -1.72
C CYS A 71 -8.24 5.77 -0.20
N ALA A 72 -7.29 5.19 0.54
CA ALA A 72 -7.33 5.13 2.00
C ALA A 72 -7.33 6.52 2.65
N ALA A 73 -6.55 7.46 2.13
CA ALA A 73 -6.54 8.84 2.60
C ALA A 73 -7.91 9.48 2.43
N LYS A 74 -8.50 9.40 1.25
CA LYS A 74 -9.83 9.95 0.96
C LYS A 74 -10.91 9.38 1.88
N GLU A 75 -10.95 8.07 2.06
CA GLU A 75 -11.94 7.39 2.90
C GLU A 75 -11.80 7.72 4.39
N ASN A 76 -10.58 8.07 4.82
CA ASN A 76 -10.30 8.42 6.22
C ASN A 76 -10.20 9.92 6.48
N GLY A 77 -10.52 10.77 5.50
CA GLY A 77 -10.55 12.23 5.65
C GLY A 77 -9.17 12.89 5.68
N PHE A 78 -8.13 12.23 5.18
CA PHE A 78 -6.80 12.81 5.01
C PHE A 78 -6.63 13.44 3.63
N LYS A 79 -5.86 14.51 3.55
CA LYS A 79 -5.18 14.91 2.31
C LYS A 79 -4.07 13.90 2.00
N SER A 80 -3.69 13.77 0.73
CA SER A 80 -2.58 12.88 0.38
C SER A 80 -1.67 13.48 -0.68
N ILE A 81 -0.37 13.21 -0.52
CA ILE A 81 0.70 13.65 -1.41
C ILE A 81 1.47 12.41 -1.84
N GLY A 82 1.62 12.23 -3.14
CA GLY A 82 2.41 11.17 -3.74
C GLY A 82 3.68 11.72 -4.38
N ILE A 83 4.83 11.35 -3.85
CA ILE A 83 6.14 11.63 -4.46
C ILE A 83 6.42 10.56 -5.49
N ILE A 84 6.32 10.92 -6.76
CA ILE A 84 6.39 10.00 -7.88
C ILE A 84 7.79 9.96 -8.47
N ARG A 85 8.34 8.75 -8.62
CA ARG A 85 9.66 8.55 -9.20
C ARG A 85 9.63 8.75 -10.72
N GLY A 86 10.43 9.68 -11.20
CA GLY A 86 10.61 9.99 -12.62
C GLY A 86 9.95 11.30 -13.02
N GLU A 87 9.94 11.56 -14.31
CA GLU A 87 9.45 12.81 -14.89
C GLU A 87 7.92 12.80 -15.05
N GLU A 88 7.32 13.98 -14.98
CA GLU A 88 5.91 14.15 -15.27
C GLU A 88 5.62 13.86 -16.73
N GLN A 89 4.63 13.03 -16.98
CA GLN A 89 4.14 12.76 -18.33
C GLN A 89 2.87 13.55 -18.59
N LEU A 90 2.74 14.08 -19.80
CA LEU A 90 1.59 14.89 -20.23
C LEU A 90 0.26 14.15 -20.11
N SER A 91 0.25 12.82 -20.32
CA SER A 91 -0.91 11.98 -20.08
C SER A 91 -0.66 11.06 -18.88
N LEU A 92 -1.51 11.16 -17.86
CA LEU A 92 -1.44 10.24 -16.72
C LEU A 92 -1.86 8.83 -17.13
N ASN A 93 -1.06 7.85 -16.72
CA ASN A 93 -1.49 6.47 -16.77
C ASN A 93 -2.70 6.21 -15.84
N PRO A 94 -3.39 5.06 -15.97
CA PRO A 94 -4.58 4.76 -15.15
C PRO A 94 -4.34 4.84 -13.64
N THR A 95 -3.17 4.39 -13.15
CA THR A 95 -2.79 4.40 -11.73
C THR A 95 -2.73 5.82 -11.17
N LEU A 96 -1.97 6.70 -11.81
CA LEU A 96 -1.82 8.10 -11.37
C LEU A 96 -3.09 8.91 -11.60
N SER A 97 -3.82 8.63 -12.70
CA SER A 97 -5.13 9.23 -12.95
C SER A 97 -6.11 8.90 -11.85
N PHE A 98 -6.15 7.64 -11.41
CA PHE A 98 -6.97 7.22 -10.28
C PHE A 98 -6.56 7.92 -8.99
N ALA A 99 -5.26 7.98 -8.68
CA ALA A 99 -4.76 8.64 -7.46
C ALA A 99 -5.16 10.13 -7.43
N ARG A 100 -4.99 10.84 -8.55
CA ARG A 100 -5.41 12.25 -8.69
C ARG A 100 -6.93 12.42 -8.53
N LYS A 101 -7.74 11.56 -9.12
CA LYS A 101 -9.21 11.55 -8.95
C LYS A 101 -9.66 11.32 -7.50
N ASN A 102 -8.84 10.65 -6.71
CA ASN A 102 -9.07 10.46 -5.28
C ASN A 102 -8.46 11.56 -4.41
N GLY A 103 -8.01 12.66 -5.01
CA GLY A 103 -7.54 13.85 -4.29
C GLY A 103 -6.06 13.80 -3.91
N MET A 104 -5.28 12.85 -4.44
CA MET A 104 -3.84 12.82 -4.21
C MET A 104 -3.15 13.88 -5.08
N GLU A 105 -2.36 14.72 -4.44
CA GLU A 105 -1.45 15.65 -5.09
C GLU A 105 -0.20 14.88 -5.53
N LEU A 106 0.15 14.98 -6.82
CA LEU A 106 1.27 14.24 -7.42
C LEU A 106 2.45 15.17 -7.63
N HIS A 107 3.60 14.84 -7.05
CA HIS A 107 4.86 15.56 -7.22
C HIS A 107 5.91 14.62 -7.78
N TYR A 108 6.52 15.02 -8.88
CA TYR A 108 7.53 14.23 -9.55
C TYR A 108 8.92 14.63 -9.09
N VAL A 109 9.77 13.64 -8.88
CA VAL A 109 11.18 13.86 -8.54
C VAL A 109 12.06 12.99 -9.40
N SER A 110 13.27 13.46 -9.69
CA SER A 110 14.24 12.71 -10.48
C SER A 110 14.52 11.34 -9.84
N ARG A 111 15.02 10.37 -10.62
CA ARG A 111 15.40 9.07 -10.09
C ARG A 111 16.57 9.17 -9.09
N SER A 112 17.46 10.16 -9.23
CA SER A 112 18.54 10.45 -8.29
C SER A 112 17.97 10.94 -6.95
N ASP A 113 17.09 11.93 -6.97
CA ASP A 113 16.50 12.48 -5.75
C ASP A 113 15.61 11.47 -5.04
N TYR A 114 14.88 10.66 -5.82
CA TYR A 114 14.07 9.59 -5.25
C TYR A 114 14.87 8.57 -4.43
N ARG A 115 16.13 8.34 -4.76
CA ARG A 115 17.03 7.47 -3.96
C ARG A 115 17.30 8.03 -2.58
N LEU A 116 17.18 9.36 -2.40
CA LEU A 116 17.40 10.05 -1.14
C LEU A 116 16.18 10.05 -0.20
N LYS A 117 15.08 9.44 -0.60
CA LYS A 117 13.78 9.43 0.13
C LYS A 117 13.83 8.98 1.60
N HIS A 118 14.90 8.30 2.00
CA HIS A 118 15.11 7.85 3.38
C HIS A 118 16.02 8.77 4.19
N THR A 119 16.60 9.80 3.56
CA THR A 119 17.52 10.72 4.25
C THR A 119 16.72 11.81 4.97
N SER A 120 17.19 12.18 6.17
CA SER A 120 16.57 13.26 6.96
C SER A 120 16.56 14.59 6.19
N ASN A 121 17.61 14.87 5.41
CA ASN A 121 17.69 16.09 4.61
C ASN A 121 16.57 16.14 3.57
N PHE A 122 16.35 15.08 2.83
CA PHE A 122 15.26 15.03 1.82
C PHE A 122 13.88 15.16 2.46
N ILE A 123 13.66 14.49 3.59
CA ILE A 123 12.39 14.61 4.34
C ILE A 123 12.17 16.03 4.85
N ASN A 124 13.22 16.74 5.31
CA ASN A 124 13.11 18.12 5.74
C ASN A 124 12.75 19.07 4.58
N ILE A 125 13.34 18.89 3.41
CA ILE A 125 12.95 19.62 2.19
C ILE A 125 11.46 19.41 1.86
N LEU A 126 10.97 18.19 2.00
CA LEU A 126 9.54 17.90 1.78
C LEU A 126 8.66 18.58 2.85
N LYS A 127 9.11 18.64 4.12
CA LYS A 127 8.37 19.35 5.18
C LYS A 127 8.34 20.86 4.95
N GLU A 128 9.43 21.45 4.51
CA GLU A 128 9.47 22.88 4.13
C GLU A 128 8.50 23.19 2.99
N LYS A 129 8.40 22.27 2.02
CA LYS A 129 7.55 22.44 0.84
C LYS A 129 6.07 22.21 1.11
N PHE A 130 5.73 21.18 1.89
CA PHE A 130 4.34 20.69 2.05
C PHE A 130 3.76 20.89 3.44
N GLY A 131 4.55 21.42 4.36
CA GLY A 131 4.16 21.52 5.77
C GLY A 131 4.20 20.18 6.49
N ASP A 132 3.35 20.04 7.50
CA ASP A 132 3.32 18.86 8.35
C ASP A 132 2.53 17.70 7.70
N PHE A 133 3.13 16.52 7.69
CA PHE A 133 2.53 15.32 7.14
C PHE A 133 2.97 14.05 7.90
N TYR A 134 2.13 13.05 7.88
CA TYR A 134 2.50 11.70 8.28
C TYR A 134 3.14 10.97 7.10
N LEU A 135 4.37 10.51 7.30
CA LEU A 135 5.13 9.78 6.28
C LEU A 135 4.74 8.30 6.28
N VAL A 136 4.09 7.86 5.22
CA VAL A 136 3.91 6.44 4.91
C VAL A 136 5.04 6.02 3.97
N PRO A 137 5.95 5.12 4.38
CA PRO A 137 7.08 4.72 3.54
C PRO A 137 6.65 4.09 2.20
N GLU A 138 7.58 4.03 1.24
CA GLU A 138 7.34 3.34 -0.04
C GLU A 138 6.84 1.90 0.19
N GLY A 139 5.77 1.54 -0.51
CA GLY A 139 5.13 0.24 -0.33
C GLY A 139 4.39 0.07 1.01
N GLY A 140 4.41 1.07 1.87
CA GLY A 140 3.83 1.04 3.21
C GLY A 140 4.64 0.20 4.21
N THR A 141 5.93 -0.02 3.97
CA THR A 141 6.73 -0.98 4.76
C THR A 141 7.42 -0.31 5.94
N ASN A 142 6.94 -0.61 7.15
CA ASN A 142 7.48 -0.22 8.45
C ASN A 142 6.97 -1.20 9.53
N ASP A 143 7.31 -1.00 10.80
CA ASP A 143 6.89 -1.87 11.91
C ASP A 143 5.37 -1.94 12.06
N LEU A 144 4.65 -0.85 11.80
CA LEU A 144 3.18 -0.84 11.81
C LEU A 144 2.59 -1.70 10.68
N ALA A 145 3.24 -1.72 9.53
CA ALA A 145 2.85 -2.60 8.43
C ALA A 145 3.12 -4.08 8.76
N ILE A 146 4.23 -4.38 9.43
CA ILE A 146 4.54 -5.73 9.92
C ILE A 146 3.47 -6.17 10.91
N LYS A 147 3.13 -5.33 11.89
CA LYS A 147 2.03 -5.56 12.83
C LYS A 147 0.72 -5.85 12.10
N GLY A 148 0.39 -5.06 11.08
CA GLY A 148 -0.82 -5.25 10.29
C GLY A 148 -0.82 -6.55 9.49
N THR A 149 0.26 -6.85 8.77
CA THR A 149 0.35 -8.06 7.94
C THR A 149 0.40 -9.35 8.76
N ALA A 150 0.83 -9.30 10.01
CA ALA A 150 0.74 -10.44 10.95
C ALA A 150 -0.72 -10.91 11.19
N GLU A 151 -1.71 -10.05 10.95
CA GLU A 151 -3.13 -10.40 11.07
C GLU A 151 -3.71 -11.15 9.85
N ILE A 152 -2.92 -11.31 8.78
CA ILE A 152 -3.37 -12.04 7.57
C ILE A 152 -3.62 -13.51 7.88
N LEU A 153 -2.77 -14.08 8.71
CA LEU A 153 -2.89 -15.47 9.16
C LEU A 153 -3.46 -15.52 10.58
N ASP A 154 -4.26 -16.52 10.83
CA ASP A 154 -4.84 -16.76 12.14
C ASP A 154 -4.77 -18.25 12.54
N LYS A 155 -5.26 -18.57 13.73
CA LYS A 155 -5.22 -19.93 14.29
C LYS A 155 -6.04 -20.95 13.48
N THR A 156 -6.85 -20.53 12.53
CA THR A 156 -7.64 -21.39 11.65
C THR A 156 -6.88 -21.79 10.38
N ASP A 157 -5.78 -21.11 10.09
CA ASP A 157 -4.88 -21.44 8.97
C ASP A 157 -3.95 -22.58 9.42
N LYS A 158 -4.34 -23.83 9.06
CA LYS A 158 -3.66 -25.07 9.48
C LYS A 158 -3.03 -25.83 8.32
N GLN A 159 -2.73 -25.13 7.23
CA GLN A 159 -2.08 -25.72 6.05
C GLN A 159 -0.62 -26.07 6.36
N ASP A 160 -0.12 -27.16 5.78
CA ASP A 160 1.27 -27.59 5.94
C ASP A 160 2.26 -26.56 5.35
N TYR A 161 1.86 -25.84 4.31
CA TYR A 161 2.67 -24.84 3.61
C TYR A 161 1.88 -23.56 3.39
N ILE A 162 2.55 -22.43 3.55
CA ILE A 162 2.03 -21.10 3.24
C ILE A 162 2.94 -20.45 2.21
N CYS A 163 2.38 -20.14 1.04
CA CYS A 163 3.09 -19.50 -0.05
C CYS A 163 2.62 -18.06 -0.22
N CYS A 164 3.55 -17.13 -0.41
CA CYS A 164 3.25 -15.75 -0.78
C CYS A 164 4.17 -15.30 -1.92
N ALA A 165 3.64 -14.45 -2.80
CA ALA A 165 4.46 -13.80 -3.81
C ALA A 165 5.38 -12.79 -3.14
N VAL A 166 6.69 -12.89 -3.44
CA VAL A 166 7.71 -11.93 -3.00
C VAL A 166 8.02 -11.00 -4.17
N GLY A 167 7.87 -9.70 -3.96
CA GLY A 167 8.11 -8.67 -4.97
C GLY A 167 8.83 -7.47 -4.40
#